data_7d491aae3f3c285567466af39d9df8d6
#
_entry.id   7d491aae3f3c285567466af39d9df8d6
#
_cell.length_a   1.000
_cell.length_b   1.000
_cell.length_c   1.000
_cell.angle_alpha   90.00
_cell.angle_beta   90.00
_cell.angle_gamma   90.00
#
_symmetry.space_group_name_H-M   'P 1'
#
loop_
_entity.id
_entity.type
_entity.pdbx_description
1 polymer ?
#
loop_
_entity_poly.entity_id
_entity_poly.type
_entity_poly.pdbx_seq_one_letter_code
_entity_poly.pdbx_strand_id
1 'polypeptide(L)'
;MKAAKKTLKVQTNKTNYMSDEAFADLKEAMEDALAFERGQRRDLKVTRIQAPRPPKSMSPKDIARIRERLNCSQAVFAMMLNISPKTVQAWEQGSREPGDAALKLLTIAKKHPEILLEG
;
A
#
# COMPACT_ATOMS: atom_id res chain seq x y z
N MET A 1 29.80 22.90 -9.51
CA MET A 1 28.84 22.40 -10.50
C MET A 1 29.46 21.50 -11.52
N LYS A 2 30.45 21.99 -12.23
CA LYS A 2 31.13 21.18 -13.25
C LYS A 2 31.84 19.95 -12.66
N ALA A 3 32.43 20.10 -11.50
CA ALA A 3 33.10 19.01 -10.80
C ALA A 3 32.13 17.87 -10.45
N ALA A 4 30.92 18.21 -10.05
CA ALA A 4 29.91 17.20 -9.70
C ALA A 4 29.51 16.39 -10.93
N LYS A 5 29.40 17.02 -12.11
CA LYS A 5 29.09 16.32 -13.33
C LYS A 5 30.18 15.35 -13.72
N LYS A 6 31.43 15.74 -13.58
CA LYS A 6 32.55 14.87 -13.86
C LYS A 6 32.61 13.68 -12.93
N THR A 7 32.32 13.90 -11.68
CA THR A 7 32.27 12.83 -10.68
C THR A 7 31.23 11.79 -11.04
N LEU A 8 30.06 12.22 -11.45
CA LEU A 8 29.01 11.31 -11.85
C LEU A 8 29.40 10.47 -13.06
N LYS A 9 30.07 11.08 -14.02
CA LYS A 9 30.52 10.35 -15.21
C LYS A 9 31.57 9.30 -14.88
N VAL A 10 32.48 9.63 -14.00
CA VAL A 10 33.56 8.71 -13.62
C VAL A 10 33.01 7.48 -12.92
N GLN A 11 31.93 7.63 -12.19
CA GLN A 11 31.35 6.55 -11.43
C GLN A 11 30.36 5.71 -12.21
N THR A 12 30.25 5.89 -13.47
CA THR A 12 29.33 5.12 -14.29
C THR A 12 29.74 3.68 -14.36
N ASN A 13 29.36 3.00 -13.38
CA ASN A 13 29.26 1.58 -13.41
C ASN A 13 27.87 1.26 -13.93
N LYS A 14 27.75 0.96 -15.05
CA LYS A 14 26.64 0.83 -15.96
C LYS A 14 25.34 0.19 -15.48
N THR A 15 25.31 -0.46 -14.34
CA THR A 15 24.20 -1.33 -14.01
C THR A 15 23.11 -0.70 -13.16
N ASN A 16 23.43 0.35 -12.41
CA ASN A 16 22.49 0.90 -11.44
C ASN A 16 22.20 2.37 -11.61
N TYR A 17 22.65 2.95 -12.69
CA TYR A 17 22.42 4.36 -12.89
C TYR A 17 21.20 4.62 -13.72
N MET A 18 20.43 5.60 -13.27
CA MET A 18 19.35 6.08 -14.10
C MET A 18 19.93 6.72 -15.37
N SER A 19 19.15 6.71 -16.44
CA SER A 19 19.54 7.34 -17.68
C SER A 19 19.72 8.85 -17.48
N ASP A 20 20.42 9.48 -18.40
CA ASP A 20 20.58 10.93 -18.37
C ASP A 20 19.25 11.65 -18.42
N GLU A 21 18.30 11.13 -19.20
CA GLU A 21 16.95 11.68 -19.26
C GLU A 21 16.23 11.58 -17.94
N ALA A 22 16.29 10.42 -17.31
CA ALA A 22 15.64 10.22 -16.01
C ALA A 22 16.26 11.10 -14.94
N PHE A 23 17.57 11.26 -14.99
CA PHE A 23 18.27 12.15 -14.07
C PHE A 23 17.87 13.61 -14.27
N ALA A 24 17.77 14.03 -15.51
CA ALA A 24 17.34 15.40 -15.83
C ALA A 24 15.93 15.66 -15.36
N ASP A 25 15.02 14.70 -15.55
CA ASP A 25 13.64 14.80 -15.10
C ASP A 25 13.56 14.89 -13.58
N LEU A 26 14.32 14.07 -12.89
CA LEU A 26 14.37 14.10 -11.44
C LEU A 26 14.89 15.44 -10.93
N LYS A 27 15.95 15.93 -11.53
CA LYS A 27 16.54 17.21 -11.17
C LYS A 27 15.55 18.35 -11.34
N GLU A 28 14.83 18.36 -12.47
CA GLU A 28 13.81 19.36 -12.74
C GLU A 28 12.69 19.30 -11.72
N ALA A 29 12.23 18.09 -11.39
CA ALA A 29 11.18 17.91 -10.39
C ALA A 29 11.62 18.43 -9.02
N MET A 30 12.87 18.20 -8.64
CA MET A 30 13.41 18.69 -7.38
C MET A 30 13.54 20.21 -7.36
N GLU A 31 13.96 20.78 -8.48
CA GLU A 31 14.04 22.24 -8.61
C GLU A 31 12.68 22.90 -8.55
N ASP A 32 11.68 22.29 -9.17
CA ASP A 32 10.29 22.76 -9.11
C ASP A 32 9.74 22.71 -7.70
N ALA A 33 10.02 21.62 -6.98
CA ALA A 33 9.59 21.47 -5.59
C ALA A 33 10.23 22.54 -4.69
N LEU A 34 11.51 22.83 -4.89
CA LEU A 34 12.20 23.88 -4.15
C LEU A 34 11.63 25.26 -4.47
N ALA A 35 11.35 25.52 -5.74
CA ALA A 35 10.76 26.79 -6.16
C ALA A 35 9.38 26.97 -5.55
N PHE A 36 8.59 25.91 -5.49
CA PHE A 36 7.28 25.94 -4.85
C PHE A 36 7.39 26.26 -3.35
N GLU A 37 8.32 25.59 -2.66
CA GLU A 37 8.59 25.84 -1.23
C GLU A 37 8.95 27.29 -0.97
N ARG A 38 9.66 27.92 -1.89
CA ARG A 38 10.05 29.32 -1.77
C ARG A 38 8.98 30.29 -2.22
N GLY A 39 7.82 29.79 -2.66
CA GLY A 39 6.75 30.60 -3.18
C GLY A 39 7.00 31.16 -4.57
N GLN A 40 7.99 30.62 -5.28
CA GLN A 40 8.36 31.09 -6.61
C GLN A 40 7.52 30.48 -7.72
N ARG A 41 6.97 29.30 -7.47
CA ARG A 41 6.07 28.63 -8.40
C ARG A 41 4.74 28.38 -7.73
N ARG A 42 3.68 28.83 -8.37
CA ARG A 42 2.32 28.67 -7.86
C ARG A 42 1.46 27.80 -8.75
N ASP A 43 1.98 27.42 -9.89
CA ASP A 43 1.31 26.55 -10.84
C ASP A 43 1.49 25.08 -10.53
N LEU A 44 2.34 24.75 -9.57
CA LEU A 44 2.57 23.38 -9.17
C LEU A 44 1.39 22.86 -8.36
N LYS A 45 0.77 21.79 -8.85
CA LYS A 45 -0.32 21.17 -8.12
C LYS A 45 0.24 20.30 -7.00
N VAL A 46 -0.22 20.58 -5.79
CA VAL A 46 0.09 19.74 -4.64
C VAL A 46 -1.15 18.94 -4.31
N THR A 47 -1.06 17.64 -4.49
CA THR A 47 -2.13 16.73 -4.08
C THR A 47 -1.79 16.18 -2.70
N ARG A 48 -2.61 16.53 -1.73
CA ARG A 48 -2.46 16.00 -0.39
C ARG A 48 -3.38 14.80 -0.25
N ILE A 49 -2.79 13.66 -0.08
CA ILE A 49 -3.53 12.43 0.17
C ILE A 49 -3.35 12.11 1.65
N GLN A 50 -4.47 12.10 2.35
CA GLN A 50 -4.44 11.69 3.74
C GLN A 50 -4.30 10.17 3.81
N ALA A 51 -3.25 9.71 4.47
CA ALA A 51 -3.04 8.29 4.64
C ALA A 51 -4.18 7.69 5.46
N PRO A 52 -4.76 6.57 5.04
CA PRO A 52 -5.78 5.91 5.83
C PRO A 52 -5.19 5.41 7.13
N ARG A 53 -6.02 5.37 8.16
CA ARG A 53 -5.60 4.80 9.44
C ARG A 53 -5.41 3.31 9.29
N PRO A 54 -4.39 2.74 9.92
CA PRO A 54 -4.23 1.30 9.90
C PRO A 54 -5.43 0.63 10.57
N PRO A 55 -5.88 -0.53 10.08
CA PRO A 55 -7.01 -1.23 10.67
C PRO A 55 -6.65 -1.72 12.08
N LYS A 56 -7.65 -1.77 12.94
CA LYS A 56 -7.49 -2.28 14.29
C LYS A 56 -7.34 -3.79 14.26
N SER A 57 -6.56 -4.33 15.19
CA SER A 57 -6.45 -5.77 15.36
C SER A 57 -7.84 -6.35 15.68
N MET A 58 -8.06 -7.58 15.26
CA MET A 58 -9.32 -8.27 15.47
C MET A 58 -9.10 -9.53 16.28
N SER A 59 -10.00 -9.80 17.22
CA SER A 59 -9.99 -11.03 17.97
C SER A 59 -10.55 -12.17 17.12
N PRO A 60 -10.25 -13.45 17.47
CA PRO A 60 -10.86 -14.58 16.78
C PRO A 60 -12.38 -14.51 16.72
N LYS A 61 -13.02 -14.04 17.78
CA LYS A 61 -14.48 -13.88 17.81
C LYS A 61 -14.98 -12.83 16.84
N ASP A 62 -14.23 -11.74 16.69
CA ASP A 62 -14.60 -10.70 15.75
C ASP A 62 -14.59 -11.22 14.31
N ILE A 63 -13.58 -12.01 13.98
CA ILE A 63 -13.44 -12.60 12.66
C ILE A 63 -14.58 -13.58 12.38
N ALA A 64 -14.88 -14.44 13.35
CA ALA A 64 -16.01 -15.37 13.23
C ALA A 64 -17.34 -14.64 13.07
N ARG A 65 -17.53 -13.53 13.77
CA ARG A 65 -18.75 -12.73 13.64
C ARG A 65 -18.93 -12.12 12.25
N ILE A 66 -17.85 -11.66 11.65
CA ILE A 66 -17.89 -11.12 10.29
C ILE A 66 -18.36 -12.22 9.34
N ARG A 67 -17.78 -13.40 9.46
CA ARG A 67 -18.13 -14.54 8.63
C ARG A 67 -19.59 -14.95 8.84
N GLU A 68 -20.02 -15.07 10.07
CA GLU A 68 -21.40 -15.47 10.41
C GLU A 68 -22.43 -14.45 9.91
N ARG A 69 -22.10 -13.18 10.00
CA ARG A 69 -22.96 -12.10 9.50
C ARG A 69 -23.17 -12.22 7.99
N LEU A 70 -22.17 -12.71 7.27
CA LEU A 70 -22.26 -12.93 5.84
C LEU A 70 -22.87 -14.28 5.49
N ASN A 71 -23.25 -15.08 6.47
CA ASN A 71 -23.82 -16.42 6.30
C ASN A 71 -22.93 -17.34 5.44
N CYS A 72 -21.62 -17.26 5.63
CA CYS A 72 -20.72 -18.13 4.89
C CYS A 72 -20.00 -19.12 5.79
N SER A 73 -19.66 -20.27 5.18
CA SER A 73 -18.73 -21.22 5.82
C SER A 73 -17.33 -20.65 5.81
N GLN A 74 -16.45 -21.28 6.57
CA GLN A 74 -15.03 -20.88 6.56
C GLN A 74 -14.42 -21.01 5.16
N ALA A 75 -14.81 -22.05 4.42
CA ALA A 75 -14.30 -22.24 3.05
C ALA A 75 -14.77 -21.13 2.10
N VAL A 76 -16.04 -20.75 2.17
CA VAL A 76 -16.58 -19.69 1.33
C VAL A 76 -15.95 -18.34 1.71
N PHE A 77 -15.81 -18.08 2.99
CA PHE A 77 -15.19 -16.85 3.46
C PHE A 77 -13.72 -16.75 2.99
N ALA A 78 -13.00 -17.87 3.04
CA ALA A 78 -11.64 -17.93 2.52
C ALA A 78 -11.59 -17.63 1.02
N MET A 79 -12.55 -18.14 0.25
CA MET A 79 -12.65 -17.81 -1.18
C MET A 79 -12.85 -16.33 -1.40
N MET A 80 -13.72 -15.70 -0.64
CA MET A 80 -13.98 -14.27 -0.75
C MET A 80 -12.72 -13.44 -0.50
N LEU A 81 -11.89 -13.88 0.43
CA LEU A 81 -10.66 -13.21 0.79
C LEU A 81 -9.45 -13.67 -0.04
N ASN A 82 -9.65 -14.67 -0.88
CA ASN A 82 -8.59 -15.28 -1.68
C ASN A 82 -7.43 -15.83 -0.83
N ILE A 83 -7.79 -16.56 0.20
CA ILE A 83 -6.84 -17.23 1.11
C ILE A 83 -7.28 -18.67 1.32
N SER A 84 -6.44 -19.47 1.98
CA SER A 84 -6.78 -20.86 2.24
C SER A 84 -7.77 -20.97 3.40
N PRO A 85 -8.66 -21.98 3.39
CA PRO A 85 -9.56 -22.22 4.52
C PRO A 85 -8.84 -22.49 5.83
N LYS A 86 -7.66 -23.09 5.78
CA LYS A 86 -6.84 -23.33 6.96
C LYS A 86 -6.41 -22.03 7.64
N THR A 87 -6.18 -21.00 6.85
CA THR A 87 -5.84 -19.69 7.38
C THR A 87 -7.01 -19.09 8.16
N VAL A 88 -8.22 -19.16 7.61
CA VAL A 88 -9.42 -18.68 8.32
C VAL A 88 -9.61 -19.49 9.61
N GLN A 89 -9.47 -20.80 9.54
CA GLN A 89 -9.55 -21.66 10.73
C GLN A 89 -8.54 -21.21 11.80
N ALA A 90 -7.30 -20.99 11.40
CA ALA A 90 -6.25 -20.60 12.33
C ALA A 90 -6.57 -19.26 13.01
N TRP A 91 -7.12 -18.30 12.25
CA TRP A 91 -7.54 -17.02 12.82
C TRP A 91 -8.66 -17.19 13.83
N GLU A 92 -9.67 -18.00 13.51
CA GLU A 92 -10.83 -18.21 14.40
C GLU A 92 -10.49 -19.05 15.62
N GLN A 93 -9.48 -19.90 15.52
CA GLN A 93 -8.95 -20.67 16.64
C GLN A 93 -7.96 -19.88 17.49
N GLY A 94 -7.45 -18.77 16.99
CA GLY A 94 -6.47 -17.97 17.70
C GLY A 94 -5.04 -18.47 17.58
N SER A 95 -4.77 -19.48 16.74
CA SER A 95 -3.41 -20.00 16.54
C SER A 95 -2.58 -19.11 15.63
N ARG A 96 -3.21 -18.25 14.85
CA ARG A 96 -2.57 -17.24 14.00
C ARG A 96 -3.34 -15.95 14.07
N GLU A 97 -2.62 -14.85 13.92
CA GLU A 97 -3.24 -13.53 13.80
C GLU A 97 -3.19 -13.07 12.35
N PRO A 98 -4.24 -12.38 11.88
CA PRO A 98 -4.20 -11.80 10.54
C PRO A 98 -3.07 -10.76 10.43
N GLY A 99 -2.34 -10.80 9.32
CA GLY A 99 -1.37 -9.77 9.02
C GLY A 99 -2.03 -8.46 8.59
N ASP A 100 -1.21 -7.47 8.31
CA ASP A 100 -1.72 -6.11 8.03
C ASP A 100 -2.66 -6.08 6.83
N ALA A 101 -2.29 -6.72 5.73
CA ALA A 101 -3.12 -6.78 4.55
C ALA A 101 -4.41 -7.55 4.80
N ALA A 102 -4.32 -8.64 5.56
CA ALA A 102 -5.50 -9.44 5.91
C ALA A 102 -6.46 -8.66 6.80
N LEU A 103 -5.94 -7.88 7.75
CA LEU A 103 -6.77 -7.01 8.58
C LEU A 103 -7.52 -5.99 7.75
N LYS A 104 -6.89 -5.46 6.72
CA LYS A 104 -7.54 -4.53 5.80
C LYS A 104 -8.68 -5.20 5.06
N LEU A 105 -8.45 -6.41 4.55
CA LEU A 105 -9.48 -7.19 3.87
C LEU A 105 -10.64 -7.52 4.82
N LEU A 106 -10.35 -7.90 6.04
CA LEU A 106 -11.37 -8.19 7.06
C LEU A 106 -12.18 -6.95 7.40
N THR A 107 -11.54 -5.80 7.45
CA THR A 107 -12.25 -4.54 7.68
C THR A 107 -13.20 -4.24 6.53
N ILE A 108 -12.78 -4.47 5.30
CA ILE A 108 -13.63 -4.32 4.12
C ILE A 108 -14.79 -5.31 4.17
N ALA A 109 -14.52 -6.56 4.54
CA ALA A 109 -15.57 -7.57 4.68
C ALA A 109 -16.61 -7.18 5.71
N LYS A 110 -16.18 -6.49 6.76
CA LYS A 110 -17.09 -6.01 7.80
C LYS A 110 -17.95 -4.85 7.34
N LYS A 111 -17.34 -3.87 6.68
CA LYS A 111 -18.02 -2.62 6.32
C LYS A 111 -18.65 -2.65 4.94
N HIS A 112 -17.99 -3.27 3.98
CA HIS A 112 -18.40 -3.26 2.58
C HIS A 112 -18.22 -4.64 1.95
N PRO A 113 -18.99 -5.65 2.42
CA PRO A 113 -18.83 -7.01 1.90
C PRO A 113 -19.09 -7.13 0.41
N GLU A 114 -19.91 -6.24 -0.14
CA GLU A 114 -20.23 -6.22 -1.57
C GLU A 114 -18.99 -6.07 -2.46
N ILE A 115 -17.95 -5.40 -1.96
CA ILE A 115 -16.71 -5.22 -2.72
C ILE A 115 -16.01 -6.55 -2.94
N LEU A 116 -16.05 -7.42 -1.95
CA LEU A 116 -15.40 -8.74 -2.02
C LEU A 116 -16.17 -9.73 -2.89
N LEU A 117 -17.43 -9.46 -3.15
CA LEU A 117 -18.27 -10.31 -3.99
C LEU A 117 -18.18 -9.95 -5.46
N GLU A 118 -17.65 -8.79 -5.78
CA GLU A 118 -17.39 -8.40 -7.17
C GLU A 118 -16.12 -9.12 -7.64
N GLY A 119 -16.28 -9.98 -8.59
CA GLY A 119 -15.20 -10.81 -9.08
C GLY A 119 -14.32 -10.18 -10.15
#